data_ae617958cd329b6d312f29d3381f5715
#
_entry.id   ae617958cd329b6d312f29d3381f5715
#
_cell.length_a   1.000
_cell.length_b   1.000
_cell.length_c   1.000
_cell.angle_alpha   90.00
_cell.angle_beta   90.00
_cell.angle_gamma   90.00
#
_symmetry.space_group_name_H-M   'P 1'
#
loop_
_entity.id
_entity.type
_entity.pdbx_description
1 polymer ?
#
loop_
_entity_poly.entity_id
_entity_poly.type
_entity_poly.pdbx_seq_one_letter_code
_entity_poly.pdbx_strand_id
1 'polypeptide(L)'
;VDRLHPGWVSPLNSRSLVQVDAASSLALLQAQARGQSLPLLMPGHLYAGLGNQQLAAHCLDQAGAWGLLGWPEEDVLQARQSRPQACDIAVIDQILHAVREETSLEHLERLVRQDPVLVYRLLPLVNSAAFNSRREIDSIRHALMMLGFTALSNWLLEQRRRAESDLDLHPVRYAMVMRSRLAQHLLAPGSEDDLRAEVYLSALFAQLDRLMHQPLPDLLGRLPLAGRVLDAALRQSGLYHPLLDLAAAQGDPSRLADLPRLCQEHEFSLEDANR
;
A
#
# COMPACT_ATOMS: atom_id res chain seq x y z
N VAL A 1 -20.52 -13.49 4.21
CA VAL A 1 -20.54 -14.43 3.09
C VAL A 1 -21.78 -14.19 2.23
N ASP A 2 -22.92 -13.84 2.82
CA ASP A 2 -24.21 -13.66 2.12
C ASP A 2 -24.26 -12.41 1.20
N ARG A 3 -23.23 -11.60 1.17
CA ARG A 3 -23.13 -10.39 0.33
C ARG A 3 -22.20 -10.53 -0.88
N LEU A 4 -21.59 -11.69 -1.05
CA LEU A 4 -20.74 -11.96 -2.22
C LEU A 4 -21.60 -12.33 -3.43
N HIS A 5 -21.15 -11.92 -4.62
CA HIS A 5 -21.84 -12.24 -5.87
C HIS A 5 -22.07 -13.75 -5.99
N PRO A 6 -23.28 -14.25 -6.40
CA PRO A 6 -23.59 -15.67 -6.44
C PRO A 6 -22.59 -16.55 -7.19
N GLY A 7 -21.95 -16.04 -8.24
CA GLY A 7 -20.89 -16.74 -8.97
C GLY A 7 -19.56 -16.86 -8.20
N TRP A 8 -19.37 -16.11 -7.13
CA TRP A 8 -18.18 -16.17 -6.28
C TRP A 8 -18.39 -17.00 -5.01
N VAL A 9 -19.65 -17.18 -4.62
CA VAL A 9 -20.01 -17.94 -3.41
C VAL A 9 -19.81 -19.44 -3.61
N SER A 10 -20.00 -19.94 -4.82
CA SER A 10 -19.93 -21.38 -5.10
C SER A 10 -18.53 -22.00 -4.83
N PRO A 11 -17.39 -21.38 -5.25
CA PRO A 11 -16.07 -21.88 -4.87
C PRO A 11 -15.74 -21.73 -3.38
N LEU A 12 -16.28 -20.70 -2.71
CA LEU A 12 -16.04 -20.44 -1.30
C LEU A 12 -16.87 -21.31 -0.37
N ASN A 13 -18.10 -21.70 -0.77
CA ASN A 13 -18.97 -22.54 0.03
C ASN A 13 -18.44 -23.95 0.29
N SER A 14 -17.53 -24.43 -0.54
CA SER A 14 -16.88 -25.74 -0.36
C SER A 14 -15.58 -25.65 0.44
N ARG A 15 -15.17 -24.46 0.88
CA ARG A 15 -13.88 -24.21 1.52
C ARG A 15 -14.04 -23.57 2.88
N SER A 16 -13.40 -24.13 3.87
CA SER A 16 -13.38 -23.55 5.21
C SER A 16 -12.39 -22.40 5.30
N LEU A 17 -12.77 -21.36 6.01
CA LEU A 17 -11.84 -20.36 6.50
C LEU A 17 -11.30 -20.82 7.86
N VAL A 18 -10.00 -21.00 7.95
CA VAL A 18 -9.29 -21.37 9.17
C VAL A 18 -8.60 -20.14 9.74
N GLN A 19 -9.09 -19.67 10.87
CA GLN A 19 -8.44 -18.59 11.61
C GLN A 19 -7.31 -19.19 12.45
N VAL A 20 -6.08 -18.72 12.23
CA VAL A 20 -4.90 -19.10 13.00
C VAL A 20 -4.60 -17.97 13.98
N ASP A 21 -4.70 -18.27 15.27
CA ASP A 21 -4.31 -17.31 16.31
C ASP A 21 -2.79 -17.25 16.49
N ALA A 22 -2.31 -16.27 17.24
CA ALA A 22 -0.88 -16.05 17.46
C ALA A 22 -0.18 -17.28 18.11
N ALA A 23 -0.86 -17.96 19.04
CA ALA A 23 -0.30 -19.14 19.71
C ALA A 23 -0.19 -20.32 18.75
N SER A 24 -1.21 -20.57 17.94
CA SER A 24 -1.22 -21.59 16.89
C SER A 24 -0.18 -21.29 15.81
N SER A 25 -0.04 -20.03 15.40
CA SER A 25 0.98 -19.60 14.43
C SER A 25 2.39 -19.88 14.96
N LEU A 26 2.66 -19.55 16.21
CA LEU A 26 3.95 -19.85 16.86
C LEU A 26 4.20 -21.36 16.96
N ALA A 27 3.20 -22.15 17.34
CA ALA A 27 3.32 -23.62 17.41
C ALA A 27 3.63 -24.22 16.03
N LEU A 28 2.98 -23.73 14.97
CA LEU A 28 3.25 -24.15 13.59
C LEU A 28 4.68 -23.81 13.16
N LEU A 29 5.18 -22.62 13.47
CA LEU A 29 6.58 -22.24 13.19
C LEU A 29 7.58 -23.13 13.92
N GLN A 30 7.33 -23.44 15.20
CA GLN A 30 8.19 -24.33 15.96
C GLN A 30 8.18 -25.76 15.41
N ALA A 31 7.02 -26.25 14.99
CA ALA A 31 6.90 -27.57 14.35
C ALA A 31 7.63 -27.61 13.00
N GLN A 32 7.48 -26.57 12.18
CA GLN A 32 8.20 -26.44 10.91
C GLN A 32 9.71 -26.42 11.10
N ALA A 33 10.21 -25.64 12.07
CA ALA A 33 11.64 -25.57 12.40
C ALA A 33 12.22 -26.92 12.85
N ARG A 34 11.38 -27.80 13.42
CA ARG A 34 11.75 -29.16 13.84
C ARG A 34 11.57 -30.21 12.74
N GLY A 35 11.14 -29.82 11.54
CA GLY A 35 10.81 -30.73 10.44
C GLY A 35 9.62 -31.64 10.73
N GLN A 36 8.71 -31.21 11.62
CA GLN A 36 7.52 -31.97 11.97
C GLN A 36 6.38 -31.67 10.99
N SER A 37 5.46 -32.63 10.83
CA SER A 37 4.22 -32.40 10.08
C SER A 37 3.41 -31.26 10.69
N LEU A 38 2.78 -30.44 9.85
CA LEU A 38 1.92 -29.34 10.27
C LEU A 38 0.43 -29.74 10.13
N PRO A 39 -0.13 -30.48 11.10
CA PRO A 39 -1.43 -31.13 10.96
C PRO A 39 -2.60 -30.15 10.81
N LEU A 40 -2.41 -28.88 11.17
CA LEU A 40 -3.42 -27.82 11.04
C LEU A 40 -3.50 -27.24 9.62
N LEU A 41 -2.50 -27.50 8.78
CA LEU A 41 -2.47 -27.00 7.40
C LEU A 41 -2.97 -28.09 6.45
N MET A 42 -4.23 -27.94 6.03
CA MET A 42 -4.89 -28.85 5.09
C MET A 42 -5.04 -28.21 3.71
N PRO A 43 -4.94 -28.99 2.63
CA PRO A 43 -5.10 -28.45 1.28
C PRO A 43 -6.53 -27.95 1.03
N GLY A 44 -6.64 -26.98 0.15
CA GLY A 44 -7.92 -26.46 -0.32
C GLY A 44 -8.65 -25.49 0.64
N HIS A 45 -8.09 -25.15 1.80
CA HIS A 45 -8.67 -24.20 2.74
C HIS A 45 -8.11 -22.79 2.57
N LEU A 46 -8.85 -21.79 3.08
CA LEU A 46 -8.39 -20.42 3.26
C LEU A 46 -7.83 -20.28 4.68
N TYR A 47 -6.71 -19.60 4.82
CA TYR A 47 -6.11 -19.33 6.12
C TYR A 47 -6.03 -17.83 6.37
N ALA A 48 -6.28 -17.42 7.61
CA ALA A 48 -6.12 -16.05 8.08
C ALA A 48 -5.28 -16.02 9.36
N GLY A 49 -4.56 -14.92 9.59
CA GLY A 49 -3.76 -14.74 10.80
C GLY A 49 -2.38 -15.41 10.78
N LEU A 50 -1.88 -15.81 9.61
CA LEU A 50 -0.51 -16.29 9.46
C LEU A 50 0.45 -15.10 9.53
N GLY A 51 0.93 -14.79 10.73
CA GLY A 51 1.79 -13.63 11.00
C GLY A 51 3.26 -13.80 10.60
N ASN A 52 3.62 -14.85 9.86
CA ASN A 52 4.99 -15.14 9.46
C ASN A 52 5.10 -15.50 7.98
N GLN A 53 6.08 -14.92 7.28
CA GLN A 53 6.30 -15.08 5.84
C GLN A 53 6.64 -16.55 5.46
N GLN A 54 7.49 -17.21 6.24
CA GLN A 54 7.88 -18.61 5.94
C GLN A 54 6.70 -19.55 6.07
N LEU A 55 5.85 -19.32 7.09
CA LEU A 55 4.64 -20.10 7.30
C LEU A 55 3.62 -19.83 6.19
N ALA A 56 3.47 -18.59 5.76
CA ALA A 56 2.61 -18.21 4.64
C ALA A 56 3.05 -18.89 3.33
N ALA A 57 4.34 -18.83 3.02
CA ALA A 57 4.91 -19.51 1.85
C ALA A 57 4.71 -21.04 1.93
N HIS A 58 5.01 -21.67 3.08
CA HIS A 58 4.76 -23.09 3.27
C HIS A 58 3.29 -23.46 3.07
N CYS A 59 2.39 -22.64 3.59
CA CYS A 59 0.95 -22.85 3.48
C CYS A 59 0.49 -22.85 2.01
N LEU A 60 0.97 -21.91 1.22
CA LEU A 60 0.63 -21.79 -0.21
C LEU A 60 1.32 -22.84 -1.07
N ASP A 61 2.64 -23.01 -0.91
CA ASP A 61 3.46 -23.74 -1.86
C ASP A 61 3.54 -25.23 -1.54
N GLN A 62 3.43 -25.63 -0.25
CA GLN A 62 3.64 -27.00 0.19
C GLN A 62 2.39 -27.63 0.78
N ALA A 63 1.61 -26.92 1.59
CA ALA A 63 0.40 -27.45 2.20
C ALA A 63 -0.82 -27.42 1.24
N GLY A 64 -0.69 -26.76 0.08
CA GLY A 64 -1.75 -26.70 -0.93
C GLY A 64 -2.98 -25.90 -0.48
N ALA A 65 -2.79 -24.87 0.34
CA ALA A 65 -3.84 -23.95 0.70
C ALA A 65 -4.44 -23.30 -0.56
N TRP A 66 -5.73 -23.02 -0.53
CA TRP A 66 -6.37 -22.31 -1.62
C TRP A 66 -5.99 -20.83 -1.65
N GLY A 67 -5.73 -20.25 -0.48
CA GLY A 67 -5.28 -18.87 -0.37
C GLY A 67 -5.12 -18.42 1.08
N LEU A 68 -4.65 -17.20 1.22
CA LEU A 68 -4.52 -16.51 2.51
C LEU A 68 -5.41 -15.29 2.54
N LEU A 69 -5.98 -14.97 3.70
CA LEU A 69 -6.57 -13.69 4.02
C LEU A 69 -5.58 -12.88 4.85
N GLY A 70 -5.12 -11.78 4.28
CA GLY A 70 -4.02 -10.99 4.83
C GLY A 70 -2.65 -11.50 4.42
N TRP A 71 -1.66 -10.66 4.58
CA TRP A 71 -0.25 -10.91 4.35
C TRP A 71 0.53 -10.59 5.63
N PRO A 72 1.59 -11.32 5.97
CA PRO A 72 2.40 -11.03 7.16
C PRO A 72 3.30 -9.80 6.95
N GLU A 73 2.67 -8.62 6.79
CA GLU A 73 3.36 -7.36 6.45
C GLU A 73 4.49 -7.04 7.41
N GLU A 74 4.25 -7.16 8.73
CA GLU A 74 5.24 -6.84 9.75
C GLU A 74 6.48 -7.73 9.68
N ASP A 75 6.29 -9.03 9.50
CA ASP A 75 7.39 -9.99 9.38
C ASP A 75 8.21 -9.74 8.12
N VAL A 76 7.53 -9.46 6.99
CA VAL A 76 8.17 -9.12 5.71
C VAL A 76 8.98 -7.84 5.83
N LEU A 77 8.43 -6.79 6.46
CA LEU A 77 9.10 -5.52 6.67
C LEU A 77 10.29 -5.68 7.63
N GLN A 78 10.12 -6.40 8.73
CA GLN A 78 11.17 -6.67 9.70
C GLN A 78 12.38 -7.39 9.06
N ALA A 79 12.13 -8.38 8.21
CA ALA A 79 13.18 -9.10 7.49
C ALA A 79 13.99 -8.21 6.53
N ARG A 80 13.48 -7.02 6.18
CA ARG A 80 14.09 -6.06 5.25
C ARG A 80 14.59 -4.77 5.90
N GLN A 81 14.51 -4.69 7.21
CA GLN A 81 14.84 -3.48 7.98
C GLN A 81 16.26 -2.94 7.72
N SER A 82 17.22 -3.82 7.44
CA SER A 82 18.62 -3.44 7.21
C SER A 82 18.94 -3.08 5.75
N ARG A 83 17.97 -3.18 4.84
CA ARG A 83 18.18 -2.95 3.41
C ARG A 83 17.55 -1.62 2.96
N PRO A 84 18.25 -0.80 2.14
CA PRO A 84 17.62 0.33 1.49
C PRO A 84 16.45 -0.15 0.64
N GLN A 85 15.30 0.49 0.78
CA GLN A 85 14.14 0.12 -0.03
C GLN A 85 14.36 0.53 -1.48
N ALA A 86 14.34 -0.44 -2.38
CA ALA A 86 14.43 -0.24 -3.83
C ALA A 86 13.05 0.03 -4.44
N CYS A 87 13.00 0.70 -5.60
CA CYS A 87 11.79 0.75 -6.42
C CYS A 87 11.52 -0.61 -7.06
N ASP A 88 10.27 -0.85 -7.43
CA ASP A 88 9.89 -2.05 -8.16
C ASP A 88 10.33 -1.94 -9.63
N ILE A 89 11.17 -2.88 -10.07
CA ILE A 89 11.70 -2.88 -11.44
C ILE A 89 10.59 -3.07 -12.49
N ALA A 90 9.57 -3.87 -12.17
CA ALA A 90 8.47 -4.13 -13.10
C ALA A 90 7.62 -2.87 -13.33
N VAL A 91 7.37 -2.08 -12.28
CA VAL A 91 6.68 -0.80 -12.39
C VAL A 91 7.49 0.20 -13.21
N ILE A 92 8.81 0.30 -12.97
CA ILE A 92 9.69 1.16 -13.76
C ILE A 92 9.68 0.77 -15.23
N ASP A 93 9.77 -0.52 -15.56
CA ASP A 93 9.75 -1.01 -16.95
C ASP A 93 8.43 -0.71 -17.63
N GLN A 94 7.30 -0.83 -16.95
CA GLN A 94 5.99 -0.44 -17.47
C GLN A 94 5.92 1.07 -17.76
N ILE A 95 6.43 1.92 -16.87
CA ILE A 95 6.44 3.37 -17.10
C ILE A 95 7.36 3.73 -18.27
N LEU A 96 8.54 3.15 -18.36
CA LEU A 96 9.46 3.38 -19.48
C LEU A 96 8.84 2.94 -20.81
N HIS A 97 8.09 1.85 -20.82
CA HIS A 97 7.33 1.43 -22.01
C HIS A 97 6.24 2.45 -22.35
N ALA A 98 5.43 2.84 -21.37
CA ALA A 98 4.36 3.82 -21.56
C ALA A 98 4.87 5.19 -22.07
N VAL A 99 6.04 5.62 -21.59
CA VAL A 99 6.68 6.87 -22.09
C VAL A 99 7.12 6.74 -23.56
N ARG A 100 7.65 5.58 -23.98
CA ARG A 100 8.03 5.35 -25.39
C ARG A 100 6.83 5.34 -26.31
N GLU A 101 5.70 4.83 -25.85
CA GLU A 101 4.42 4.80 -26.57
C GLU A 101 3.67 6.14 -26.49
N GLU A 102 4.29 7.17 -25.91
CA GLU A 102 3.70 8.51 -25.74
C GLU A 102 2.28 8.48 -25.16
N THR A 103 2.04 7.61 -24.18
CA THR A 103 0.73 7.44 -23.55
C THR A 103 0.31 8.68 -22.77
N SER A 104 -0.97 8.74 -22.39
CA SER A 104 -1.50 9.89 -21.65
C SER A 104 -0.83 10.05 -20.28
N LEU A 105 -0.73 11.30 -19.83
CA LEU A 105 -0.21 11.65 -18.51
C LEU A 105 -0.97 10.96 -17.38
N GLU A 106 -2.27 10.78 -17.55
CA GLU A 106 -3.11 10.05 -16.61
C GLU A 106 -2.72 8.57 -16.51
N HIS A 107 -2.35 7.96 -17.63
CA HIS A 107 -1.86 6.57 -17.61
C HIS A 107 -0.52 6.46 -16.88
N LEU A 108 0.41 7.38 -17.15
CA LEU A 108 1.69 7.44 -16.43
C LEU A 108 1.51 7.66 -14.93
N GLU A 109 0.62 8.56 -14.54
CA GLU A 109 0.26 8.79 -13.14
C GLU A 109 -0.23 7.51 -12.47
N ARG A 110 -1.12 6.76 -13.12
CA ARG A 110 -1.64 5.47 -12.60
C ARG A 110 -0.54 4.43 -12.40
N LEU A 111 0.46 4.39 -13.29
CA LEU A 111 1.60 3.49 -13.16
C LEU A 111 2.51 3.91 -12.00
N VAL A 112 2.88 5.20 -11.92
CA VAL A 112 3.74 5.72 -10.83
C VAL A 112 3.11 5.48 -9.46
N ARG A 113 1.80 5.61 -9.34
CA ARG A 113 1.05 5.36 -8.09
C ARG A 113 1.16 3.92 -7.58
N GLN A 114 1.63 2.97 -8.37
CA GLN A 114 1.75 1.57 -7.95
C GLN A 114 2.94 1.32 -7.05
N ASP A 115 3.95 2.20 -7.04
CA ASP A 115 5.12 2.05 -6.19
C ASP A 115 5.31 3.25 -5.25
N PRO A 116 5.02 3.10 -3.94
CA PRO A 116 5.21 4.16 -2.94
C PRO A 116 6.63 4.71 -2.87
N VAL A 117 7.65 3.86 -3.07
CA VAL A 117 9.08 4.28 -3.06
C VAL A 117 9.38 5.16 -4.27
N LEU A 118 8.83 4.82 -5.43
CA LEU A 118 8.99 5.60 -6.65
C LEU A 118 8.32 6.97 -6.50
N VAL A 119 7.10 7.03 -5.96
CA VAL A 119 6.41 8.30 -5.66
C VAL A 119 7.25 9.16 -4.72
N TYR A 120 7.75 8.58 -3.63
CA TYR A 120 8.58 9.29 -2.66
C TYR A 120 9.84 9.89 -3.30
N ARG A 121 10.50 9.15 -4.19
CA ARG A 121 11.72 9.61 -4.87
C ARG A 121 11.49 10.59 -6.01
N LEU A 122 10.29 10.59 -6.60
CA LEU A 122 9.92 11.49 -7.70
C LEU A 122 9.76 12.93 -7.23
N LEU A 123 9.12 13.15 -6.08
CA LEU A 123 8.76 14.49 -5.62
C LEU A 123 9.97 15.41 -5.37
N PRO A 124 11.07 14.99 -4.72
CA PRO A 124 12.25 15.83 -4.57
C PRO A 124 12.92 16.21 -5.89
N LEU A 125 12.78 15.37 -6.92
CA LEU A 125 13.38 15.62 -8.23
C LEU A 125 12.83 16.90 -8.85
N VAL A 126 11.53 17.12 -8.74
CA VAL A 126 10.86 18.29 -9.32
C VAL A 126 11.33 19.59 -8.65
N ASN A 127 11.65 19.55 -7.36
CA ASN A 127 12.18 20.70 -6.62
C ASN A 127 13.71 20.80 -6.64
N SER A 128 14.37 19.96 -7.42
CA SER A 128 15.81 20.07 -7.58
C SER A 128 16.19 21.39 -8.29
N ALA A 129 17.43 21.83 -8.10
CA ALA A 129 17.96 23.06 -8.71
C ALA A 129 17.80 23.09 -10.26
N ALA A 130 17.67 21.93 -10.89
CA ALA A 130 17.47 21.81 -12.34
C ALA A 130 16.11 22.36 -12.80
N PHE A 131 15.09 22.36 -11.94
CA PHE A 131 13.74 22.81 -12.30
C PHE A 131 13.40 24.17 -11.66
N ASN A 132 14.27 24.70 -10.78
CA ASN A 132 14.16 26.03 -10.15
C ASN A 132 12.75 26.37 -9.59
N SER A 133 12.00 25.35 -9.18
CA SER A 133 10.64 25.47 -8.65
C SER A 133 10.66 25.33 -7.15
N ARG A 134 10.20 26.36 -6.44
CA ARG A 134 9.89 26.32 -5.00
C ARG A 134 8.40 26.12 -4.74
N ARG A 135 7.69 25.55 -5.69
CA ARG A 135 6.25 25.32 -5.55
C ARG A 135 5.99 24.04 -4.76
N GLU A 136 5.00 24.11 -3.92
CA GLU A 136 4.44 22.91 -3.29
C GLU A 136 3.87 21.99 -4.36
N ILE A 137 4.06 20.69 -4.18
CA ILE A 137 3.53 19.67 -5.07
C ILE A 137 2.31 19.05 -4.38
N ASP A 138 1.18 19.17 -5.02
CA ASP A 138 -0.11 18.68 -4.59
C ASP A 138 -0.51 17.36 -5.24
N SER A 139 0.16 16.99 -6.36
CA SER A 139 -0.19 15.78 -7.10
C SER A 139 1.00 15.17 -7.85
N ILE A 140 0.94 13.86 -8.06
CA ILE A 140 1.89 13.13 -8.92
C ILE A 140 1.79 13.63 -10.36
N ARG A 141 0.57 13.93 -10.84
CA ARG A 141 0.33 14.51 -12.17
C ARG A 141 1.09 15.82 -12.36
N HIS A 142 1.02 16.71 -11.39
CA HIS A 142 1.75 17.99 -11.39
C HIS A 142 3.27 17.75 -11.49
N ALA A 143 3.80 16.82 -10.68
CA ALA A 143 5.21 16.44 -10.74
C ALA A 143 5.62 15.91 -12.12
N LEU A 144 4.83 15.05 -12.74
CA LEU A 144 5.08 14.50 -14.08
C LEU A 144 5.02 15.57 -15.17
N MET A 145 4.06 16.50 -15.09
CA MET A 145 3.97 17.63 -16.03
C MET A 145 5.20 18.52 -15.97
N MET A 146 5.70 18.80 -14.78
CA MET A 146 6.89 19.64 -14.61
C MET A 146 8.16 18.99 -15.10
N LEU A 147 8.32 17.68 -14.94
CA LEU A 147 9.47 16.91 -15.40
C LEU A 147 9.52 16.78 -16.94
N GLY A 148 8.36 16.50 -17.54
CA GLY A 148 8.27 16.09 -18.93
C GLY A 148 8.88 14.70 -19.20
N PHE A 149 8.59 14.13 -20.34
CA PHE A 149 8.90 12.73 -20.69
C PHE A 149 10.40 12.43 -20.75
N THR A 150 11.19 13.35 -21.28
CA THR A 150 12.65 13.15 -21.44
C THR A 150 13.35 13.06 -20.09
N ALA A 151 13.09 14.02 -19.20
CA ALA A 151 13.69 14.01 -17.86
C ALA A 151 13.20 12.83 -17.03
N LEU A 152 11.91 12.51 -17.11
CA LEU A 152 11.31 11.33 -16.48
C LEU A 152 12.02 10.04 -16.93
N SER A 153 12.18 9.84 -18.25
CA SER A 153 12.85 8.65 -18.78
C SER A 153 14.28 8.52 -18.27
N ASN A 154 15.07 9.59 -18.36
CA ASN A 154 16.46 9.57 -17.88
C ASN A 154 16.55 9.24 -16.40
N TRP A 155 15.70 9.83 -15.58
CA TRP A 155 15.65 9.55 -14.17
C TRP A 155 15.20 8.11 -13.86
N LEU A 156 14.19 7.59 -14.58
CA LEU A 156 13.74 6.20 -14.42
C LEU A 156 14.82 5.20 -14.79
N LEU A 157 15.64 5.46 -15.82
CA LEU A 157 16.78 4.61 -16.18
C LEU A 157 17.82 4.55 -15.04
N GLU A 158 18.04 5.66 -14.33
CA GLU A 158 18.89 5.67 -13.13
C GLU A 158 18.27 4.88 -11.97
N GLN A 159 16.95 5.05 -11.71
CA GLN A 159 16.27 4.27 -10.67
C GLN A 159 16.30 2.77 -11.00
N ARG A 160 16.12 2.41 -12.28
CA ARG A 160 16.12 1.02 -12.75
C ARG A 160 17.40 0.26 -12.39
N ARG A 161 18.55 0.92 -12.40
CA ARG A 161 19.84 0.30 -12.02
C ARG A 161 19.90 -0.18 -10.58
N ARG A 162 19.06 0.38 -9.71
CA ARG A 162 18.98 0.07 -8.28
C ARG A 162 17.64 -0.53 -7.89
N ALA A 163 16.78 -0.77 -8.87
CA ALA A 163 15.47 -1.37 -8.67
C ALA A 163 15.61 -2.87 -8.50
N GLU A 164 14.70 -3.45 -7.75
CA GLU A 164 14.66 -4.87 -7.45
C GLU A 164 13.25 -5.42 -7.71
N SER A 165 13.17 -6.72 -7.96
CA SER A 165 11.90 -7.45 -7.94
C SER A 165 11.83 -8.20 -6.62
N ASP A 166 11.01 -7.71 -5.69
CA ASP A 166 10.76 -8.36 -4.41
C ASP A 166 9.28 -8.72 -4.31
N LEU A 167 8.99 -9.99 -4.62
CA LEU A 167 7.62 -10.50 -4.65
C LEU A 167 6.93 -10.45 -3.27
N ASP A 168 7.69 -10.55 -2.19
CA ASP A 168 7.12 -10.50 -0.85
C ASP A 168 6.73 -9.08 -0.41
N LEU A 169 7.43 -8.05 -0.93
CA LEU A 169 7.05 -6.66 -0.73
C LEU A 169 5.88 -6.21 -1.61
N HIS A 170 5.59 -6.91 -2.68
CA HIS A 170 4.50 -6.54 -3.58
C HIS A 170 3.13 -6.44 -2.87
N PRO A 171 2.71 -7.42 -2.02
CA PRO A 171 1.48 -7.29 -1.25
C PRO A 171 1.48 -6.10 -0.28
N VAL A 172 2.63 -5.80 0.36
CA VAL A 172 2.78 -4.66 1.27
C VAL A 172 2.57 -3.34 0.53
N ARG A 173 3.28 -3.15 -0.60
CA ARG A 173 3.12 -1.95 -1.45
C ARG A 173 1.69 -1.81 -1.98
N TYR A 174 1.11 -2.93 -2.41
CA TYR A 174 -0.27 -2.97 -2.88
C TYR A 174 -1.26 -2.55 -1.79
N ALA A 175 -1.09 -3.04 -0.55
CA ALA A 175 -1.93 -2.66 0.58
C ALA A 175 -1.84 -1.16 0.88
N MET A 176 -0.63 -0.56 0.83
CA MET A 176 -0.44 0.89 0.99
C MET A 176 -1.19 1.68 -0.08
N VAL A 177 -1.07 1.26 -1.34
CA VAL A 177 -1.77 1.89 -2.48
C VAL A 177 -3.29 1.76 -2.33
N MET A 178 -3.77 0.59 -1.92
CA MET A 178 -5.21 0.34 -1.73
C MET A 178 -5.79 1.17 -0.58
N ARG A 179 -5.09 1.29 0.56
CA ARG A 179 -5.50 2.18 1.67
C ARG A 179 -5.56 3.64 1.20
N SER A 180 -4.61 4.07 0.35
CA SER A 180 -4.61 5.43 -0.20
C SER A 180 -5.77 5.67 -1.17
N ARG A 181 -6.12 4.69 -2.00
CA ARG A 181 -7.32 4.74 -2.86
C ARG A 181 -8.61 4.75 -2.04
N LEU A 182 -8.63 3.97 -0.97
CA LEU A 182 -9.78 3.92 -0.07
C LEU A 182 -10.02 5.27 0.59
N ALA A 183 -8.96 5.94 1.09
CA ALA A 183 -9.07 7.30 1.60
C ALA A 183 -9.64 8.28 0.56
N GLN A 184 -9.21 8.19 -0.70
CA GLN A 184 -9.80 8.98 -1.79
C GLN A 184 -11.29 8.68 -2.03
N HIS A 185 -11.65 7.41 -1.87
CA HIS A 185 -13.04 6.96 -2.12
C HIS A 185 -14.01 7.45 -1.05
N LEU A 186 -13.51 7.70 0.16
CA LEU A 186 -14.30 8.30 1.25
C LEU A 186 -14.64 9.79 1.02
N LEU A 187 -13.99 10.44 0.06
CA LEU A 187 -14.39 11.79 -0.35
C LEU A 187 -15.78 11.82 -0.98
N ALA A 188 -16.48 12.92 -0.80
CA ALA A 188 -17.80 13.12 -1.40
C ALA A 188 -17.76 12.93 -2.93
N PRO A 189 -18.80 12.34 -3.53
CA PRO A 189 -18.94 12.29 -4.98
C PRO A 189 -18.83 13.69 -5.61
N GLY A 190 -18.02 13.81 -6.67
CA GLY A 190 -17.81 15.10 -7.34
C GLY A 190 -16.73 16.00 -6.73
N SER A 191 -15.99 15.52 -5.71
CA SER A 191 -14.81 16.24 -5.22
C SER A 191 -13.80 16.49 -6.33
N GLU A 192 -13.13 17.65 -6.27
CA GLU A 192 -12.12 18.07 -7.24
C GLU A 192 -10.96 17.08 -7.32
N ASP A 193 -10.38 16.95 -8.52
CA ASP A 193 -9.27 16.01 -8.76
C ASP A 193 -8.03 16.34 -7.92
N ASP A 194 -7.75 17.62 -7.69
CA ASP A 194 -6.64 18.07 -6.86
C ASP A 194 -6.83 17.64 -5.40
N LEU A 195 -8.03 17.77 -4.86
CA LEU A 195 -8.37 17.31 -3.51
C LEU A 195 -8.16 15.77 -3.38
N ARG A 196 -8.62 15.05 -4.40
CA ARG A 196 -8.42 13.58 -4.46
C ARG A 196 -6.94 13.20 -4.50
N ALA A 197 -6.15 13.96 -5.25
CA ALA A 197 -4.71 13.73 -5.35
C ALA A 197 -3.99 14.00 -4.03
N GLU A 198 -4.32 15.08 -3.32
CA GLU A 198 -3.76 15.40 -2.02
C GLU A 198 -4.11 14.35 -0.95
N VAL A 199 -5.36 13.90 -0.90
CA VAL A 199 -5.78 12.84 0.02
C VAL A 199 -5.03 11.54 -0.26
N TYR A 200 -4.85 11.19 -1.54
CA TYR A 200 -4.06 10.02 -1.93
C TYR A 200 -2.62 10.11 -1.42
N LEU A 201 -1.94 11.24 -1.67
CA LEU A 201 -0.57 11.45 -1.21
C LEU A 201 -0.47 11.43 0.32
N SER A 202 -1.43 12.07 1.01
CA SER A 202 -1.48 12.08 2.47
C SER A 202 -1.56 10.65 3.03
N ALA A 203 -2.47 9.84 2.51
CA ALA A 203 -2.66 8.46 2.94
C ALA A 203 -1.48 7.55 2.58
N LEU A 204 -0.84 7.77 1.41
CA LEU A 204 0.34 7.02 1.00
C LEU A 204 1.53 7.30 1.92
N PHE A 205 1.76 8.57 2.21
CA PHE A 205 2.91 9.01 3.00
C PHE A 205 2.73 8.76 4.50
N ALA A 206 1.50 8.73 5.02
CA ALA A 206 1.24 8.36 6.41
C ALA A 206 1.70 6.94 6.79
N GLN A 207 2.02 6.10 5.80
CA GLN A 207 2.46 4.71 5.98
C GLN A 207 3.92 4.50 5.57
N LEU A 208 4.62 5.55 5.14
CA LEU A 208 5.92 5.43 4.48
C LEU A 208 7.04 5.02 5.43
N ASP A 209 6.95 5.41 6.70
CA ASP A 209 7.89 5.04 7.76
C ASP A 209 8.02 3.52 7.92
N ARG A 210 6.92 2.79 7.84
CA ARG A 210 6.89 1.33 7.91
C ARG A 210 7.72 0.71 6.76
N LEU A 211 7.49 1.19 5.54
CA LEU A 211 8.17 0.68 4.35
C LEU A 211 9.65 1.11 4.31
N MET A 212 9.93 2.36 4.67
CA MET A 212 11.28 2.93 4.56
C MET A 212 12.15 2.69 5.80
N HIS A 213 11.58 2.20 6.90
CA HIS A 213 12.25 2.02 8.20
C HIS A 213 12.95 3.29 8.71
N GLN A 214 12.35 4.44 8.46
CA GLN A 214 12.85 5.75 8.89
C GLN A 214 11.70 6.55 9.52
N PRO A 215 12.00 7.42 10.50
CA PRO A 215 10.97 8.27 11.10
C PRO A 215 10.27 9.13 10.05
N LEU A 216 8.93 9.18 10.11
CA LEU A 216 8.13 9.92 9.15
C LEU A 216 8.50 11.41 9.05
N PRO A 217 8.83 12.12 10.15
CA PRO A 217 9.31 13.51 10.07
C PRO A 217 10.55 13.68 9.20
N ASP A 218 11.49 12.73 9.25
CA ASP A 218 12.74 12.79 8.49
C ASP A 218 12.50 12.54 6.99
N LEU A 219 11.51 11.69 6.68
CA LEU A 219 11.10 11.41 5.31
C LEU A 219 10.34 12.59 4.70
N LEU A 220 9.31 13.07 5.39
CA LEU A 220 8.40 14.07 4.82
C LEU A 220 8.96 15.50 4.91
N GLY A 221 9.84 15.81 5.87
CA GLY A 221 10.47 17.12 6.01
C GLY A 221 11.34 17.53 4.82
N ARG A 222 11.70 16.60 3.94
CA ARG A 222 12.47 16.83 2.72
C ARG A 222 11.62 16.99 1.47
N LEU A 223 10.31 16.76 1.59
CA LEU A 223 9.39 16.78 0.46
C LEU A 223 8.71 18.15 0.33
N PRO A 224 8.49 18.62 -0.89
CA PRO A 224 7.78 19.87 -1.16
C PRO A 224 6.26 19.68 -1.09
N LEU A 225 5.75 19.22 0.04
CA LEU A 225 4.34 18.89 0.22
C LEU A 225 3.54 20.09 0.74
N ALA A 226 2.27 20.18 0.32
CA ALA A 226 1.33 21.13 0.85
C ALA A 226 1.12 20.94 2.37
N GLY A 227 0.93 22.02 3.11
CA GLY A 227 0.76 21.96 4.57
C GLY A 227 -0.35 21.01 5.01
N ARG A 228 -1.46 20.95 4.26
CA ARG A 228 -2.61 20.05 4.49
C ARG A 228 -2.22 18.56 4.46
N VAL A 229 -1.31 18.20 3.54
CA VAL A 229 -0.79 16.84 3.41
C VAL A 229 0.07 16.48 4.64
N LEU A 230 0.94 17.42 5.07
CA LEU A 230 1.78 17.24 6.26
C LEU A 230 0.95 17.18 7.55
N ASP A 231 -0.09 17.99 7.66
CA ASP A 231 -0.99 17.97 8.82
C ASP A 231 -1.65 16.59 8.97
N ALA A 232 -2.17 16.04 7.88
CA ALA A 232 -2.83 14.74 7.90
C ALA A 232 -1.85 13.58 8.10
N ALA A 233 -0.77 13.54 7.31
CA ALA A 233 0.15 12.40 7.30
C ALA A 233 1.07 12.36 8.53
N LEU A 234 1.54 13.52 9.00
CA LEU A 234 2.55 13.62 10.04
C LEU A 234 1.97 13.99 11.40
N ARG A 235 1.04 14.96 11.43
CA ARG A 235 0.48 15.49 12.67
C ARG A 235 -0.83 14.81 13.08
N GLN A 236 -1.35 13.92 12.24
CA GLN A 236 -2.63 13.25 12.45
C GLN A 236 -3.77 14.25 12.77
N SER A 237 -3.83 15.31 11.99
CA SER A 237 -4.76 16.42 12.20
C SER A 237 -5.22 17.00 10.87
N GLY A 238 -6.17 17.96 10.92
CA GLY A 238 -6.69 18.66 9.74
C GLY A 238 -7.75 17.87 8.98
N LEU A 239 -8.15 18.42 7.84
CA LEU A 239 -9.33 17.96 7.08
C LEU A 239 -9.20 16.54 6.50
N TYR A 240 -7.98 16.09 6.22
CA TYR A 240 -7.78 14.77 5.59
C TYR A 240 -7.58 13.65 6.58
N HIS A 241 -7.21 13.97 7.84
CA HIS A 241 -6.96 12.96 8.86
C HIS A 241 -8.12 11.96 9.06
N PRO A 242 -9.40 12.39 9.14
CA PRO A 242 -10.52 11.46 9.26
C PRO A 242 -10.57 10.41 8.16
N LEU A 243 -10.28 10.79 6.91
CA LEU A 243 -10.26 9.88 5.77
C LEU A 243 -9.14 8.84 5.89
N LEU A 244 -7.97 9.29 6.35
CA LEU A 244 -6.81 8.41 6.55
C LEU A 244 -7.06 7.40 7.67
N ASP A 245 -7.64 7.84 8.79
CA ASP A 245 -7.91 6.98 9.95
C ASP A 245 -8.97 5.93 9.62
N LEU A 246 -10.05 6.31 8.96
CA LEU A 246 -11.08 5.38 8.48
C LEU A 246 -10.51 4.38 7.46
N ALA A 247 -9.75 4.85 6.48
CA ALA A 247 -9.13 3.97 5.48
C ALA A 247 -8.11 3.00 6.10
N ALA A 248 -7.36 3.45 7.10
CA ALA A 248 -6.44 2.59 7.84
C ALA A 248 -7.19 1.52 8.65
N ALA A 249 -8.30 1.88 9.29
CA ALA A 249 -9.12 0.93 10.04
C ALA A 249 -9.82 -0.10 9.13
N GLN A 250 -10.31 0.33 7.96
CA GLN A 250 -10.91 -0.58 6.98
C GLN A 250 -9.89 -1.54 6.35
N GLY A 251 -8.65 -1.08 6.18
CA GLY A 251 -7.55 -1.89 5.63
C GLY A 251 -6.88 -2.83 6.63
N ASP A 252 -7.31 -2.84 7.89
CA ASP A 252 -6.72 -3.66 8.95
C ASP A 252 -7.80 -4.49 9.66
N PRO A 253 -7.81 -5.83 9.46
CA PRO A 253 -8.79 -6.70 10.11
C PRO A 253 -8.88 -6.56 11.62
N SER A 254 -7.78 -6.20 12.31
CA SER A 254 -7.74 -6.02 13.76
C SER A 254 -8.46 -4.74 14.21
N ARG A 255 -8.61 -3.76 13.34
CA ARG A 255 -9.24 -2.46 13.60
C ARG A 255 -10.68 -2.34 13.08
N LEU A 256 -11.20 -3.36 12.39
CA LEU A 256 -12.57 -3.33 11.85
C LEU A 256 -13.63 -3.09 12.92
N ALA A 257 -13.41 -3.57 14.14
CA ALA A 257 -14.31 -3.33 15.28
C ALA A 257 -14.37 -1.85 15.73
N ASP A 258 -13.34 -1.05 15.38
CA ASP A 258 -13.28 0.37 15.72
C ASP A 258 -14.09 1.25 14.77
N LEU A 259 -14.44 0.76 13.57
CA LEU A 259 -15.10 1.55 12.54
C LEU A 259 -16.35 2.30 13.01
N PRO A 260 -17.30 1.71 13.78
CA PRO A 260 -18.46 2.45 14.23
C PRO A 260 -18.11 3.65 15.11
N ARG A 261 -17.10 3.49 15.99
CA ARG A 261 -16.60 4.55 16.86
C ARG A 261 -15.92 5.65 16.05
N LEU A 262 -15.03 5.27 15.10
CA LEU A 262 -14.33 6.22 14.24
C LEU A 262 -15.29 6.99 13.33
N CYS A 263 -16.30 6.33 12.79
CA CYS A 263 -17.35 7.00 12.01
C CYS A 263 -18.07 8.05 12.86
N GLN A 264 -18.39 7.73 14.11
CA GLN A 264 -19.02 8.69 15.03
C GLN A 264 -18.08 9.86 15.38
N GLU A 265 -16.80 9.59 15.67
CA GLU A 265 -15.78 10.60 15.99
C GLU A 265 -15.55 11.57 14.81
N HIS A 266 -15.58 11.07 13.60
CA HIS A 266 -15.27 11.84 12.39
C HIS A 266 -16.52 12.31 11.62
N GLU A 267 -17.71 12.15 12.20
CA GLU A 267 -19.00 12.56 11.60
C GLU A 267 -19.29 11.89 10.24
N PHE A 268 -18.82 10.67 10.04
CA PHE A 268 -19.14 9.85 8.87
C PHE A 268 -20.30 8.90 9.17
N SER A 269 -21.15 8.67 8.16
CA SER A 269 -22.10 7.55 8.27
C SER A 269 -21.41 6.22 7.98
N LEU A 270 -21.87 5.13 8.64
CA LEU A 270 -21.38 3.79 8.33
C LEU A 270 -21.71 3.39 6.87
N GLU A 271 -22.75 3.95 6.28
CA GLU A 271 -23.12 3.72 4.89
C GLU A 271 -22.08 4.33 3.94
N ASP A 272 -21.64 5.58 4.19
CA ASP A 272 -20.62 6.23 3.40
C ASP A 272 -19.26 5.55 3.55
N ALA A 273 -18.94 5.07 4.74
CA ALA A 273 -17.71 4.32 5.00
C ALA A 273 -17.70 2.93 4.31
N ASN A 274 -18.87 2.34 4.01
CA ASN A 274 -18.98 1.03 3.36
C ASN A 274 -19.30 1.10 1.85
N ARG A 275 -19.35 2.28 1.29
CA ARG A 275 -19.62 2.52 -0.13
C ARG A 275 -18.40 2.23 -0.99
#